data_6cdafb3c3b3ea5836f50e7c4e42ea25b
#
_entry.id   6cdafb3c3b3ea5836f50e7c4e42ea25b
#
_cell.length_a   1.000
_cell.length_b   1.000
_cell.length_c   1.000
_cell.angle_alpha   90.00
_cell.angle_beta   90.00
_cell.angle_gamma   90.00
#
_symmetry.space_group_name_H-M   'P 1'
#
loop_
_entity.id
_entity.type
_entity.pdbx_description
1 polymer ?
#
loop_
_entity_poly.entity_id
_entity_poly.type
_entity_poly.pdbx_seq_one_letter_code
_entity_poly.pdbx_strand_id
1 'polypeptide(L)'
;MTIKQSFSPRDDDIDLHAIFGTLLDNKRLLIVATGVFLLLSVIYAVLATPIYQASAMLQIEQKVPSLPGLDDLNQTLGVSTSQAVTEIALLTSRMVVGQAVNDLKLDTESAPEHFPVFGAFMARRFKPAASGAVAPALGGMNRYDWGGAKLDIARLDVPPTLLEQQLYLIAGRDGAYTLQDEDGSTLLTGRTGDAASGQGITLQVNALQANPGTRFDVMEHAHLATIAVLQKQLDAEEQGKDSGIVQLTYRNTDPVLATKLLAQISTLYVRQNVDRSSAEAANSLKFVRQQLPNVRLQLEQATQAMNAFQRGAHSVDISMQTKALLDQIVAIETSQQQLHMQMSDLQQHFTPEHPAYKALAQQIGQLEAKRGTLDKKIGLNRPGFRGGCLV
;
A
#
# COMPACT_ATOMS: atom_id res chain seq x y z
N MET A 1 13.75 69.37 53.50
CA MET A 1 14.58 68.14 53.66
C MET A 1 14.02 67.06 52.77
N THR A 2 14.58 66.92 51.57
CA THR A 2 14.05 66.01 50.52
C THR A 2 15.01 64.81 50.43
N ILE A 3 14.53 63.63 50.86
CA ILE A 3 15.31 62.38 50.81
C ILE A 3 15.18 61.86 49.40
N LYS A 4 16.26 61.94 48.58
CA LYS A 4 16.40 61.24 47.33
C LYS A 4 16.68 59.80 47.59
N GLN A 5 15.69 58.92 47.37
CA GLN A 5 15.92 57.49 47.26
C GLN A 5 16.54 57.22 45.86
N SER A 6 17.83 56.85 45.87
CA SER A 6 18.51 56.32 44.69
C SER A 6 18.05 54.92 44.47
N PHE A 7 17.23 54.68 43.46
CA PHE A 7 16.99 53.36 42.89
C PHE A 7 18.27 52.91 42.17
N SER A 8 18.93 51.92 42.75
CA SER A 8 20.03 51.21 42.08
C SER A 8 19.38 50.19 41.13
N PRO A 9 19.66 50.19 39.82
CA PRO A 9 19.24 49.11 38.96
C PRO A 9 19.93 47.84 39.43
N ARG A 10 19.17 46.81 39.74
CA ARG A 10 19.68 45.43 39.89
C ARG A 10 20.11 45.03 38.47
N ASP A 11 21.41 45.03 38.24
CA ASP A 11 22.01 44.30 37.13
C ASP A 11 21.79 42.82 37.43
N ASP A 12 20.80 42.23 36.75
CA ASP A 12 20.61 40.78 36.66
C ASP A 12 21.67 40.16 35.73
N ASP A 13 22.91 40.62 35.85
CA ASP A 13 24.04 39.99 35.19
C ASP A 13 24.26 38.60 35.82
N ILE A 14 23.99 37.56 35.01
CA ILE A 14 24.27 36.17 35.40
C ILE A 14 25.78 36.04 35.54
N ASP A 15 26.27 36.07 36.78
CA ASP A 15 27.70 35.92 37.09
C ASP A 15 28.14 34.47 36.79
N LEU A 16 28.60 34.27 35.54
CA LEU A 16 29.13 32.99 35.05
C LEU A 16 30.31 32.50 35.91
N HIS A 17 31.11 33.40 36.56
CA HIS A 17 32.19 33.00 37.43
C HIS A 17 31.70 32.43 38.77
N ALA A 18 30.63 32.97 39.32
CA ALA A 18 30.01 32.46 40.52
C ALA A 18 29.36 31.07 40.29
N ILE A 19 28.73 30.89 39.12
CA ILE A 19 28.17 29.57 38.70
C ILE A 19 29.31 28.57 38.52
N PHE A 20 30.39 28.92 37.86
CA PHE A 20 31.53 28.02 37.65
C PHE A 20 32.23 27.67 38.98
N GLY A 21 32.34 28.63 39.90
CA GLY A 21 32.84 28.40 41.24
C GLY A 21 32.00 27.38 42.02
N THR A 22 30.69 27.56 42.04
CA THR A 22 29.74 26.66 42.70
C THR A 22 29.76 25.25 42.06
N LEU A 23 29.95 25.15 40.73
CA LEU A 23 30.12 23.85 40.05
C LEU A 23 31.42 23.16 40.49
N LEU A 24 32.53 23.89 40.59
CA LEU A 24 33.82 23.33 41.04
C LEU A 24 33.81 22.90 42.48
N ASP A 25 33.14 23.63 43.37
CA ASP A 25 33.00 23.27 44.77
C ASP A 25 32.19 22.00 44.96
N ASN A 26 31.18 21.77 44.12
CA ASN A 26 30.33 20.58 44.16
C ASN A 26 30.74 19.52 43.14
N LYS A 27 31.98 19.52 42.66
CA LYS A 27 32.45 18.57 41.61
C LYS A 27 32.19 17.11 41.90
N ARG A 28 32.32 16.70 43.19
CA ARG A 28 32.03 15.30 43.60
C ARG A 28 30.55 14.92 43.36
N LEU A 29 29.63 15.80 43.73
CA LEU A 29 28.20 15.61 43.56
C LEU A 29 27.85 15.59 42.05
N LEU A 30 28.43 16.47 41.29
CA LEU A 30 28.27 16.53 39.83
C LEU A 30 28.77 15.25 39.14
N ILE A 31 29.99 14.77 39.51
CA ILE A 31 30.56 13.54 38.95
C ILE A 31 29.70 12.34 39.32
N VAL A 32 29.23 12.25 40.58
CA VAL A 32 28.35 11.15 41.00
C VAL A 32 27.01 11.22 40.28
N ALA A 33 26.36 12.37 40.20
CA ALA A 33 25.10 12.53 39.49
C ALA A 33 25.24 12.19 38.01
N THR A 34 26.26 12.73 37.34
CA THR A 34 26.53 12.43 35.94
C THR A 34 26.83 10.93 35.74
N GLY A 35 27.61 10.34 36.61
CA GLY A 35 27.92 8.91 36.59
C GLY A 35 26.68 8.02 36.75
N VAL A 36 25.77 8.38 37.66
CA VAL A 36 24.50 7.67 37.83
C VAL A 36 23.61 7.80 36.58
N PHE A 37 23.46 9.01 36.03
CA PHE A 37 22.67 9.21 34.80
C PHE A 37 23.29 8.47 33.61
N LEU A 38 24.61 8.48 33.48
CA LEU A 38 25.32 7.75 32.43
C LEU A 38 25.09 6.24 32.56
N LEU A 39 25.20 5.72 33.77
CA LEU A 39 24.98 4.29 34.08
C LEU A 39 23.52 3.90 33.75
N LEU A 40 22.54 4.70 34.16
CA LEU A 40 21.14 4.47 33.85
C LEU A 40 20.88 4.52 32.35
N SER A 41 21.50 5.47 31.66
CA SER A 41 21.38 5.61 30.17
C SER A 41 21.97 4.39 29.47
N VAL A 42 23.12 3.88 29.89
CA VAL A 42 23.74 2.67 29.33
C VAL A 42 22.86 1.46 29.60
N ILE A 43 22.35 1.31 30.82
CA ILE A 43 21.42 0.23 31.18
C ILE A 43 20.17 0.30 30.26
N TYR A 44 19.57 1.46 30.12
CA TYR A 44 18.42 1.65 29.24
C TYR A 44 18.74 1.30 27.79
N ALA A 45 19.85 1.78 27.25
CA ALA A 45 20.26 1.52 25.86
C ALA A 45 20.50 0.02 25.57
N VAL A 46 21.04 -0.71 26.55
CA VAL A 46 21.29 -2.16 26.45
C VAL A 46 20.00 -2.98 26.56
N LEU A 47 19.06 -2.55 27.41
CA LEU A 47 17.79 -3.23 27.63
C LEU A 47 16.73 -2.90 26.59
N ALA A 48 16.82 -1.73 25.93
CA ALA A 48 15.86 -1.30 24.90
C ALA A 48 15.72 -2.34 23.79
N THR A 49 14.50 -2.54 23.33
CA THR A 49 14.22 -3.42 22.20
C THR A 49 14.66 -2.77 20.91
N PRO A 50 15.51 -3.41 20.10
CA PRO A 50 15.90 -2.89 18.79
C PRO A 50 14.69 -2.87 17.85
N ILE A 51 14.56 -1.80 17.08
CA ILE A 51 13.58 -1.69 16.00
C ILE A 51 14.33 -1.87 14.69
N TYR A 52 13.90 -2.84 13.90
CA TYR A 52 14.45 -3.12 12.57
C TYR A 52 13.59 -2.47 11.50
N GLN A 53 14.22 -2.00 10.45
CA GLN A 53 13.55 -1.50 9.26
C GLN A 53 13.82 -2.45 8.11
N ALA A 54 12.77 -3.00 7.51
CA ALA A 54 12.83 -3.70 6.25
C ALA A 54 12.47 -2.72 5.13
N SER A 55 13.04 -2.92 3.94
CA SER A 55 12.69 -2.15 2.74
C SER A 55 12.58 -3.07 1.53
N ALA A 56 11.61 -2.78 0.67
CA ALA A 56 11.42 -3.42 -0.61
C ALA A 56 11.34 -2.34 -1.70
N MET A 57 11.94 -2.59 -2.85
CA MET A 57 11.87 -1.70 -4.01
C MET A 57 11.04 -2.36 -5.10
N LEU A 58 10.08 -1.62 -5.64
CA LEU A 58 9.21 -2.04 -6.71
C LEU A 58 9.36 -1.08 -7.88
N GLN A 59 9.64 -1.61 -9.05
CA GLN A 59 9.63 -0.84 -10.28
C GLN A 59 8.22 -0.87 -10.87
N ILE A 60 7.65 0.30 -11.09
CA ILE A 60 6.35 0.50 -11.71
C ILE A 60 6.58 0.75 -13.18
N GLU A 61 5.98 -0.08 -14.03
CA GLU A 61 6.03 0.15 -15.47
C GLU A 61 5.17 1.37 -15.82
N GLN A 62 5.79 2.41 -16.33
CA GLN A 62 5.08 3.59 -16.80
C GLN A 62 4.34 3.25 -18.08
N LYS A 63 3.05 3.02 -18.00
CA LYS A 63 2.17 3.00 -19.16
C LYS A 63 1.98 4.44 -19.63
N VAL A 64 2.86 4.91 -20.49
CA VAL A 64 2.64 6.17 -21.21
C VAL A 64 1.65 5.85 -22.33
N PRO A 65 0.40 6.31 -22.28
CA PRO A 65 -0.45 6.32 -23.44
C PRO A 65 0.13 7.38 -24.39
N SER A 66 1.11 7.01 -25.19
CA SER A 66 1.65 7.89 -26.22
C SER A 66 0.63 7.98 -27.37
N LEU A 67 -0.30 8.87 -27.22
CA LEU A 67 -1.14 9.33 -28.33
C LEU A 67 -0.38 10.46 -29.02
N PRO A 68 0.13 10.26 -30.25
CA PRO A 68 0.81 11.33 -30.97
C PRO A 68 -0.14 12.54 -31.10
N GLY A 69 0.22 13.66 -30.47
CA GLY A 69 -0.53 14.92 -30.53
C GLY A 69 -1.32 15.30 -29.28
N LEU A 70 -1.36 14.48 -28.22
CA LEU A 70 -2.00 14.83 -26.93
C LEU A 70 -1.01 15.12 -25.81
N ASP A 71 0.27 14.85 -26.00
CA ASP A 71 1.31 15.07 -24.98
C ASP A 71 1.44 16.56 -24.62
N ASP A 72 1.29 17.46 -25.60
CA ASP A 72 1.31 18.92 -25.37
C ASP A 72 0.09 19.43 -24.57
N LEU A 73 -1.06 18.76 -24.69
CA LEU A 73 -2.27 19.11 -23.95
C LEU A 73 -2.22 18.63 -22.49
N ASN A 74 -1.65 17.46 -22.22
CA ASN A 74 -1.45 16.94 -20.86
C ASN A 74 -0.44 17.78 -20.08
N GLN A 75 0.62 18.28 -20.73
CA GLN A 75 1.58 19.18 -20.12
C GLN A 75 0.98 20.57 -19.82
N THR A 76 0.08 21.05 -20.67
CA THR A 76 -0.55 22.37 -20.50
C THR A 76 -1.65 22.37 -19.44
N LEU A 77 -2.30 21.22 -19.18
CA LEU A 77 -3.36 21.08 -18.19
C LEU A 77 -2.83 20.74 -16.79
N GLY A 78 -1.54 20.51 -16.62
CA GLY A 78 -0.94 20.25 -15.30
C GLY A 78 -1.46 18.98 -14.58
N VAL A 79 -2.12 18.07 -15.29
CA VAL A 79 -2.70 16.84 -14.75
C VAL A 79 -1.69 15.71 -14.87
N SER A 80 -0.45 15.95 -14.46
CA SER A 80 0.48 14.85 -14.17
C SER A 80 0.30 14.43 -12.71
N THR A 81 -0.80 13.77 -12.38
CA THR A 81 -0.79 12.90 -11.22
C THR A 81 0.24 11.82 -11.52
N SER A 82 1.38 11.88 -10.83
CA SER A 82 2.42 10.88 -10.99
C SER A 82 1.77 9.49 -10.88
N GLN A 83 1.96 8.64 -11.87
CA GLN A 83 1.45 7.25 -11.83
C GLN A 83 1.90 6.56 -10.56
N ALA A 84 3.08 6.94 -10.03
CA ALA A 84 3.60 6.47 -8.76
C ALA A 84 2.63 6.72 -7.59
N VAL A 85 1.96 7.88 -7.53
CA VAL A 85 0.98 8.18 -6.47
C VAL A 85 -0.19 7.19 -6.50
N THR A 86 -0.69 6.88 -7.70
CA THR A 86 -1.78 5.91 -7.86
C THR A 86 -1.34 4.50 -7.47
N GLU A 87 -0.15 4.08 -7.87
CA GLU A 87 0.37 2.76 -7.56
C GLU A 87 0.75 2.63 -6.08
N ILE A 88 1.26 3.69 -5.44
CA ILE A 88 1.45 3.76 -3.99
C ILE A 88 0.13 3.57 -3.25
N ALA A 89 -0.93 4.24 -3.71
CA ALA A 89 -2.26 4.07 -3.13
C ALA A 89 -2.81 2.64 -3.29
N LEU A 90 -2.48 1.96 -4.39
CA LEU A 90 -2.83 0.55 -4.60
C LEU A 90 -2.00 -0.38 -3.72
N LEU A 91 -0.69 -0.16 -3.60
CA LEU A 91 0.21 -0.91 -2.71
C LEU A 91 -0.24 -0.87 -1.25
N THR A 92 -0.64 0.31 -0.78
CA THR A 92 -1.11 0.53 0.59
C THR A 92 -2.63 0.34 0.73
N SER A 93 -3.30 -0.14 -0.33
CA SER A 93 -4.75 -0.33 -0.32
C SER A 93 -5.19 -1.38 0.70
N ARG A 94 -6.41 -1.22 1.20
CA ARG A 94 -7.02 -2.20 2.11
C ARG A 94 -7.10 -3.60 1.50
N MET A 95 -7.20 -3.72 0.18
CA MET A 95 -7.26 -5.01 -0.49
C MET A 95 -5.92 -5.75 -0.39
N VAL A 96 -4.81 -5.09 -0.73
CA VAL A 96 -3.47 -5.69 -0.69
C VAL A 96 -3.02 -5.94 0.74
N VAL A 97 -3.14 -4.93 1.62
CA VAL A 97 -2.75 -5.04 3.03
C VAL A 97 -3.64 -6.05 3.75
N GLY A 98 -4.97 -6.06 3.51
CA GLY A 98 -5.89 -7.01 4.12
C GLY A 98 -5.60 -8.45 3.71
N GLN A 99 -5.27 -8.68 2.43
CA GLN A 99 -4.86 -10.01 1.98
C GLN A 99 -3.55 -10.45 2.65
N ALA A 100 -2.58 -9.53 2.81
CA ALA A 100 -1.33 -9.82 3.52
C ALA A 100 -1.57 -10.14 5.01
N VAL A 101 -2.48 -9.41 5.66
CA VAL A 101 -2.92 -9.69 7.04
C VAL A 101 -3.49 -11.10 7.16
N ASN A 102 -4.39 -11.47 6.25
CA ASN A 102 -4.99 -12.81 6.23
C ASN A 102 -3.94 -13.91 5.98
N ASP A 103 -3.07 -13.72 4.98
CA ASP A 103 -2.09 -14.73 4.58
C ASP A 103 -1.04 -14.97 5.68
N LEU A 104 -0.67 -13.91 6.40
CA LEU A 104 0.32 -13.95 7.49
C LEU A 104 -0.31 -14.05 8.87
N LYS A 105 -1.64 -14.03 8.98
CA LYS A 105 -2.41 -14.13 10.25
C LYS A 105 -2.01 -13.07 11.25
N LEU A 106 -1.88 -11.84 10.81
CA LEU A 106 -1.42 -10.73 11.64
C LEU A 106 -2.50 -10.21 12.61
N ASP A 107 -3.70 -10.73 12.53
CA ASP A 107 -4.77 -10.44 13.50
C ASP A 107 -4.50 -11.10 14.85
N THR A 108 -3.77 -12.22 14.85
CA THR A 108 -3.40 -12.94 16.06
C THR A 108 -2.00 -12.54 16.50
N GLU A 109 -1.89 -11.80 17.58
CA GLU A 109 -0.61 -11.49 18.24
C GLU A 109 -0.34 -12.56 19.31
N SER A 110 0.87 -13.14 19.30
CA SER A 110 1.32 -14.07 20.32
C SER A 110 2.76 -13.79 20.70
N ALA A 111 3.02 -13.56 22.00
CA ALA A 111 4.34 -13.30 22.51
C ALA A 111 4.56 -14.06 23.82
N PRO A 112 5.76 -14.63 24.07
CA PRO A 112 6.07 -15.22 25.36
C PRO A 112 6.19 -14.12 26.42
N GLU A 113 5.67 -14.38 27.62
CA GLU A 113 5.82 -13.48 28.76
C GLU A 113 7.26 -13.48 29.25
N HIS A 114 7.89 -12.32 29.27
CA HIS A 114 9.26 -12.16 29.74
C HIS A 114 9.30 -11.60 31.16
N PHE A 115 10.34 -11.96 31.91
CA PHE A 115 10.56 -11.35 33.21
C PHE A 115 10.74 -9.83 33.07
N PRO A 116 10.10 -9.01 33.92
CA PRO A 116 10.21 -7.55 33.85
C PRO A 116 11.65 -7.06 33.81
N VAL A 117 11.92 -6.00 33.06
CA VAL A 117 13.19 -5.30 32.91
C VAL A 117 14.26 -6.06 32.10
N PHE A 118 14.68 -7.26 32.50
CA PHE A 118 15.82 -7.94 31.87
C PHE A 118 15.48 -9.27 31.16
N GLY A 119 14.27 -9.80 31.34
CA GLY A 119 13.87 -11.08 30.73
C GLY A 119 13.94 -11.05 29.21
N ALA A 120 13.38 -10.04 28.59
CA ALA A 120 13.42 -9.86 27.12
C ALA A 120 14.86 -9.71 26.58
N PHE A 121 15.76 -9.06 27.34
CA PHE A 121 17.17 -8.96 27.00
C PHE A 121 17.88 -10.33 27.06
N MET A 122 17.62 -11.12 28.09
CA MET A 122 18.20 -12.47 28.23
C MET A 122 17.68 -13.40 27.14
N ALA A 123 16.36 -13.37 26.85
CA ALA A 123 15.73 -14.18 25.84
C ALA A 123 16.31 -13.91 24.46
N ARG A 124 16.54 -12.64 24.10
CA ARG A 124 17.17 -12.26 22.81
C ARG A 124 18.61 -12.73 22.66
N ARG A 125 19.36 -12.85 23.77
CA ARG A 125 20.75 -13.32 23.75
C ARG A 125 20.91 -14.84 23.82
N PHE A 126 19.84 -15.53 24.12
CA PHE A 126 19.85 -16.98 24.15
C PHE A 126 20.15 -17.56 22.79
N LYS A 127 21.16 -18.41 22.71
CA LYS A 127 21.49 -19.19 21.53
C LYS A 127 21.18 -20.64 21.78
N PRO A 128 20.18 -21.22 21.13
CA PRO A 128 19.83 -22.63 21.34
C PRO A 128 20.99 -23.53 20.91
N ALA A 129 21.38 -24.47 21.76
CA ALA A 129 22.42 -25.45 21.44
C ALA A 129 21.97 -26.49 20.42
N ALA A 130 20.65 -26.70 20.29
CA ALA A 130 20.03 -27.57 19.29
C ALA A 130 18.73 -26.91 18.81
N SER A 131 18.28 -27.31 17.60
CA SER A 131 16.98 -26.87 17.09
C SER A 131 15.88 -27.30 18.07
N GLY A 132 15.07 -26.34 18.55
CA GLY A 132 14.01 -26.60 19.50
C GLY A 132 14.42 -26.51 20.98
N ALA A 133 15.67 -26.15 21.30
CA ALA A 133 16.06 -25.99 22.69
C ALA A 133 15.53 -24.68 23.29
N VAL A 134 14.98 -24.78 24.50
CA VAL A 134 14.48 -23.65 25.31
C VAL A 134 15.39 -23.44 26.49
N ALA A 135 15.62 -22.21 26.89
CA ALA A 135 16.42 -21.88 28.05
C ALA A 135 15.76 -22.45 29.32
N PRO A 136 16.54 -23.02 30.27
CA PRO A 136 15.98 -23.48 31.54
C PRO A 136 15.46 -22.29 32.37
N ALA A 137 14.40 -22.54 33.12
CA ALA A 137 13.83 -21.53 34.02
C ALA A 137 14.83 -21.06 35.05
N LEU A 138 15.07 -19.77 35.12
CA LEU A 138 15.99 -19.18 36.09
C LEU A 138 15.28 -19.11 37.46
N GLY A 139 15.90 -19.68 38.50
CA GLY A 139 15.34 -19.64 39.85
C GLY A 139 13.97 -20.31 40.04
N GLY A 140 13.58 -21.25 39.13
CA GLY A 140 12.27 -21.90 39.19
C GLY A 140 11.09 -21.09 38.69
N MET A 141 11.34 -19.91 38.08
CA MET A 141 10.30 -19.06 37.53
C MET A 141 9.91 -19.54 36.13
N ASN A 142 9.12 -20.63 36.07
CA ASN A 142 8.70 -21.30 34.85
C ASN A 142 7.69 -20.47 34.00
N ARG A 143 7.05 -19.49 34.63
CA ARG A 143 6.07 -18.62 33.97
C ARG A 143 6.69 -17.83 32.83
N TYR A 144 7.93 -17.39 33.00
CA TYR A 144 8.62 -16.51 32.08
C TYR A 144 9.47 -17.26 31.08
N ASP A 145 9.53 -16.73 29.84
CA ASP A 145 10.51 -17.18 28.86
C ASP A 145 11.88 -16.54 29.12
N TRP A 146 12.90 -17.40 29.18
CA TRP A 146 14.30 -17.02 29.34
C TRP A 146 15.09 -17.17 28.04
N GLY A 147 14.40 -17.60 26.94
CA GLY A 147 14.90 -17.71 25.59
C GLY A 147 14.50 -18.99 24.89
N GLY A 148 14.12 -18.85 23.64
CA GLY A 148 13.79 -19.95 22.75
C GLY A 148 12.34 -20.41 22.79
N ALA A 149 11.47 -19.85 23.66
CA ALA A 149 10.05 -20.16 23.60
C ALA A 149 9.41 -19.63 22.33
N LYS A 150 8.60 -20.47 21.67
CA LYS A 150 7.88 -20.15 20.45
C LYS A 150 6.49 -20.75 20.49
N LEU A 151 5.52 -19.98 20.03
CA LEU A 151 4.15 -20.39 19.86
C LEU A 151 3.74 -20.07 18.42
N ASP A 152 3.33 -21.10 17.68
CA ASP A 152 2.78 -20.96 16.33
C ASP A 152 1.30 -21.32 16.33
N ILE A 153 0.45 -20.32 16.17
CA ILE A 153 -1.01 -20.45 16.15
C ILE A 153 -1.46 -20.59 14.70
N ALA A 154 -2.05 -21.75 14.37
CA ALA A 154 -2.62 -21.98 13.06
C ALA A 154 -3.95 -21.24 12.87
N ARG A 155 -4.75 -21.19 13.92
CA ARG A 155 -6.06 -20.54 13.91
C ARG A 155 -6.47 -20.15 15.32
N LEU A 156 -6.96 -18.95 15.46
CA LEU A 156 -7.61 -18.45 16.66
C LEU A 156 -8.90 -17.74 16.23
N ASP A 157 -10.03 -18.27 16.62
CA ASP A 157 -11.31 -17.59 16.45
C ASP A 157 -11.87 -17.33 17.84
N VAL A 158 -12.15 -16.09 18.15
CA VAL A 158 -12.74 -15.68 19.42
C VAL A 158 -14.09 -15.00 19.21
N PRO A 159 -15.02 -15.09 20.14
CA PRO A 159 -16.25 -14.32 20.06
C PRO A 159 -15.98 -12.83 20.14
N PRO A 160 -16.85 -11.95 19.60
CA PRO A 160 -16.66 -10.51 19.57
C PRO A 160 -16.39 -9.87 20.94
N THR A 161 -16.83 -10.51 22.00
CA THR A 161 -16.61 -10.06 23.37
C THR A 161 -15.17 -10.23 23.87
N LEU A 162 -14.41 -11.12 23.24
CA LEU A 162 -13.01 -11.40 23.57
C LEU A 162 -12.02 -10.80 22.56
N LEU A 163 -12.50 -10.13 21.50
CA LEU A 163 -11.64 -9.35 20.62
C LEU A 163 -10.97 -8.22 21.39
N GLU A 164 -9.68 -7.97 21.09
CA GLU A 164 -8.84 -6.96 21.75
C GLU A 164 -8.64 -7.21 23.27
N GLN A 165 -8.97 -8.41 23.76
CA GLN A 165 -8.71 -8.78 25.15
C GLN A 165 -7.45 -9.64 25.25
N GLN A 166 -6.71 -9.45 26.36
CA GLN A 166 -5.52 -10.21 26.67
C GLN A 166 -5.92 -11.61 27.13
N LEU A 167 -5.51 -12.61 26.38
CA LEU A 167 -5.63 -14.02 26.74
C LEU A 167 -4.26 -14.58 27.09
N TYR A 168 -4.23 -15.64 27.88
CA TYR A 168 -3.01 -16.26 28.34
C TYR A 168 -2.97 -17.75 28.00
N LEU A 169 -2.02 -18.12 27.15
CA LEU A 169 -1.79 -19.53 26.86
C LEU A 169 -0.65 -20.04 27.74
N ILE A 170 -0.95 -21.04 28.57
CA ILE A 170 0.03 -21.67 29.47
C ILE A 170 0.45 -22.99 28.87
N ALA A 171 1.76 -23.16 28.65
CA ALA A 171 2.34 -24.38 28.13
C ALA A 171 2.30 -25.48 29.18
N GLY A 172 1.80 -26.63 28.81
CA GLY A 172 1.81 -27.85 29.62
C GLY A 172 2.95 -28.79 29.23
N ARG A 173 2.84 -30.07 29.65
CA ARG A 173 3.76 -31.14 29.24
C ARG A 173 3.26 -31.76 27.92
N ASP A 174 4.18 -32.31 27.14
CA ASP A 174 3.89 -33.09 25.95
C ASP A 174 2.98 -32.37 24.92
N GLY A 175 3.20 -31.05 24.76
CA GLY A 175 2.43 -30.23 23.83
C GLY A 175 1.00 -29.88 24.27
N ALA A 176 0.63 -30.21 25.51
CA ALA A 176 -0.63 -29.73 26.07
C ALA A 176 -0.56 -28.22 26.35
N TYR A 177 -1.69 -27.56 26.31
CA TYR A 177 -1.80 -26.15 26.68
C TYR A 177 -3.17 -25.84 27.29
N THR A 178 -3.22 -24.74 28.02
CA THR A 178 -4.43 -24.22 28.65
C THR A 178 -4.54 -22.75 28.28
N LEU A 179 -5.68 -22.33 27.73
CA LEU A 179 -5.99 -20.93 27.47
C LEU A 179 -6.82 -20.37 28.63
N GLN A 180 -6.40 -19.24 29.17
CA GLN A 180 -7.07 -18.55 30.27
C GLN A 180 -7.37 -17.10 29.89
N ASP A 181 -8.35 -16.53 30.56
CA ASP A 181 -8.63 -15.10 30.53
C ASP A 181 -7.76 -14.32 31.54
N GLU A 182 -8.00 -13.02 31.62
CA GLU A 182 -7.27 -12.11 32.52
C GLU A 182 -7.48 -12.45 34.01
N ASP A 183 -8.63 -13.00 34.34
CA ASP A 183 -9.01 -13.44 35.69
C ASP A 183 -8.42 -14.83 36.09
N GLY A 184 -7.75 -15.48 35.16
CA GLY A 184 -7.17 -16.83 35.33
C GLY A 184 -8.19 -17.96 35.15
N SER A 185 -9.41 -17.67 34.69
CA SER A 185 -10.42 -18.69 34.40
C SER A 185 -10.03 -19.44 33.14
N THR A 186 -10.13 -20.78 33.17
CA THR A 186 -9.79 -21.62 32.05
C THR A 186 -10.91 -21.56 30.98
N LEU A 187 -10.57 -21.06 29.81
CA LEU A 187 -11.48 -20.96 28.66
C LEU A 187 -11.50 -22.28 27.84
N LEU A 188 -10.32 -22.83 27.58
CA LEU A 188 -10.18 -24.11 26.89
C LEU A 188 -8.84 -24.79 27.23
N THR A 189 -8.79 -26.10 26.99
CA THR A 189 -7.55 -26.90 27.04
C THR A 189 -7.40 -27.64 25.73
N GLY A 190 -6.17 -27.76 25.25
CA GLY A 190 -5.88 -28.42 23.99
C GLY A 190 -4.48 -29.04 23.95
N ARG A 191 -4.16 -29.62 22.80
CA ARG A 191 -2.84 -30.16 22.49
C ARG A 191 -2.38 -29.67 21.13
N THR A 192 -1.09 -29.49 20.95
CA THR A 192 -0.47 -29.13 19.67
C THR A 192 -0.85 -30.11 18.57
N GLY A 193 -1.22 -29.56 17.38
CA GLY A 193 -1.70 -30.30 16.24
C GLY A 193 -3.22 -30.44 16.16
N ASP A 194 -3.90 -30.47 17.30
CA ASP A 194 -5.35 -30.64 17.36
C ASP A 194 -6.08 -29.29 17.47
N ALA A 195 -7.26 -29.21 16.87
CA ALA A 195 -8.15 -28.06 17.07
C ALA A 195 -8.93 -28.26 18.38
N ALA A 196 -8.79 -27.32 19.30
CA ALA A 196 -9.52 -27.28 20.56
C ALA A 196 -10.63 -26.23 20.50
N SER A 197 -11.80 -26.54 21.05
CA SER A 197 -12.92 -25.60 21.11
C SER A 197 -13.52 -25.56 22.51
N GLY A 198 -13.86 -24.36 22.97
CA GLY A 198 -14.48 -24.13 24.28
C GLY A 198 -15.00 -22.71 24.39
N GLN A 199 -16.13 -22.51 25.04
CA GLN A 199 -16.74 -21.18 25.30
C GLN A 199 -16.84 -20.26 24.06
N GLY A 200 -17.06 -20.83 22.87
CA GLY A 200 -17.14 -20.08 21.61
C GLY A 200 -15.78 -19.72 21.00
N ILE A 201 -14.67 -20.18 21.61
CA ILE A 201 -13.31 -20.01 21.08
C ILE A 201 -12.93 -21.27 20.33
N THR A 202 -12.26 -21.11 19.20
CA THR A 202 -11.59 -22.21 18.49
C THR A 202 -10.11 -21.86 18.35
N LEU A 203 -9.25 -22.70 18.89
CA LEU A 203 -7.80 -22.53 18.86
C LEU A 203 -7.13 -23.78 18.29
N GLN A 204 -6.27 -23.59 17.33
CA GLN A 204 -5.39 -24.62 16.80
C GLN A 204 -3.94 -24.13 16.87
N VAL A 205 -3.12 -24.82 17.63
CA VAL A 205 -1.69 -24.57 17.79
C VAL A 205 -0.92 -25.57 16.94
N ASN A 206 -0.14 -25.07 15.96
CA ASN A 206 0.71 -25.92 15.13
C ASN A 206 1.93 -26.42 15.88
N ALA A 207 2.60 -25.51 16.59
CA ALA A 207 3.82 -25.80 17.34
C ALA A 207 3.86 -25.00 18.62
N LEU A 208 4.23 -25.66 19.71
CA LEU A 208 4.46 -25.07 21.01
C LEU A 208 5.81 -25.57 21.51
N GLN A 209 6.78 -24.66 21.55
CA GLN A 209 8.10 -24.90 22.05
C GLN A 209 8.29 -24.05 23.29
N ALA A 210 8.18 -24.64 24.47
CA ALA A 210 8.25 -23.92 25.73
C ALA A 210 8.50 -24.89 26.90
N ASN A 211 9.01 -24.37 27.99
CA ASN A 211 9.02 -25.14 29.25
C ASN A 211 7.59 -25.26 29.80
N PRO A 212 7.26 -26.36 30.47
CA PRO A 212 5.96 -26.48 31.15
C PRO A 212 5.77 -25.34 32.15
N GLY A 213 4.66 -24.64 32.08
CA GLY A 213 4.35 -23.47 32.90
C GLY A 213 4.68 -22.13 32.24
N THR A 214 5.37 -22.10 31.09
CA THR A 214 5.63 -20.84 30.36
C THR A 214 4.31 -20.27 29.86
N ARG A 215 4.13 -18.97 30.09
CA ARG A 215 2.95 -18.22 29.70
C ARG A 215 3.22 -17.43 28.45
N PHE A 216 2.27 -17.44 27.54
CA PHE A 216 2.25 -16.62 26.35
C PHE A 216 1.07 -15.66 26.42
N ASP A 217 1.34 -14.42 26.11
CA ASP A 217 0.34 -13.40 25.88
C ASP A 217 -0.23 -13.63 24.47
N VAL A 218 -1.54 -13.77 24.36
CA VAL A 218 -2.25 -14.01 23.10
C VAL A 218 -3.38 -13.00 23.00
N MET A 219 -3.47 -12.32 21.88
CA MET A 219 -4.54 -11.35 21.60
C MET A 219 -5.01 -11.51 20.17
N GLU A 220 -6.31 -11.48 19.98
CA GLU A 220 -6.91 -11.43 18.66
C GLU A 220 -7.44 -10.04 18.41
N HIS A 221 -6.90 -9.39 17.39
CA HIS A 221 -7.27 -8.05 17.00
C HIS A 221 -8.44 -8.06 16.01
N ALA A 222 -9.24 -7.00 16.03
CA ALA A 222 -10.25 -6.81 15.00
C ALA A 222 -9.58 -6.61 13.64
N HIS A 223 -9.92 -7.45 12.66
CA HIS A 223 -9.30 -7.48 11.33
C HIS A 223 -9.15 -6.10 10.67
N LEU A 224 -10.21 -5.29 10.72
CA LEU A 224 -10.16 -3.94 10.16
C LEU A 224 -9.24 -3.00 10.93
N ALA A 225 -9.09 -3.20 12.23
CA ALA A 225 -8.18 -2.41 13.05
C ALA A 225 -6.72 -2.75 12.71
N THR A 226 -6.39 -4.04 12.59
CA THR A 226 -5.06 -4.50 12.18
C THR A 226 -4.67 -3.92 10.81
N ILE A 227 -5.58 -3.98 9.83
CA ILE A 227 -5.34 -3.37 8.52
C ILE A 227 -5.07 -1.87 8.64
N ALA A 228 -5.88 -1.14 9.41
CA ALA A 228 -5.74 0.30 9.56
C ALA A 228 -4.43 0.69 10.26
N VAL A 229 -3.99 -0.10 11.24
CA VAL A 229 -2.69 0.10 11.93
C VAL A 229 -1.55 -0.16 10.96
N LEU A 230 -1.57 -1.29 10.24
CA LEU A 230 -0.55 -1.62 9.25
C LEU A 230 -0.45 -0.59 8.13
N GLN A 231 -1.57 -0.10 7.60
CA GLN A 231 -1.57 0.95 6.58
C GLN A 231 -0.86 2.23 7.04
N LYS A 232 -0.94 2.57 8.33
CA LYS A 232 -0.25 3.72 8.92
C LYS A 232 1.24 3.48 9.17
N GLN A 233 1.63 2.22 9.40
CA GLN A 233 3.01 1.84 9.66
C GLN A 233 3.82 1.55 8.39
N LEU A 234 3.12 1.26 7.29
CA LEU A 234 3.71 1.10 5.97
C LEU A 234 3.98 2.48 5.38
N ASP A 235 5.23 2.73 5.07
CA ASP A 235 5.66 3.94 4.39
C ASP A 235 6.07 3.58 2.95
N ALA A 236 5.48 4.27 1.98
CA ALA A 236 5.69 4.02 0.56
C ALA A 236 5.99 5.35 -0.15
N GLU A 237 7.20 5.47 -0.67
CA GLU A 237 7.67 6.69 -1.30
C GLU A 237 8.31 6.40 -2.67
N GLU A 238 8.12 7.31 -3.61
CA GLU A 238 8.82 7.24 -4.89
C GLU A 238 10.27 7.71 -4.72
N GLN A 239 11.21 6.88 -5.17
CA GLN A 239 12.64 7.17 -5.14
C GLN A 239 13.06 8.02 -6.34
N GLY A 240 13.08 9.35 -6.15
CA GLY A 240 13.34 10.31 -7.21
C GLY A 240 12.08 10.73 -7.94
N LYS A 241 12.14 11.90 -8.58
CA LYS A 241 10.99 12.48 -9.26
C LYS A 241 10.70 11.71 -10.56
N ASP A 242 9.49 11.22 -10.71
CA ASP A 242 9.00 10.52 -11.90
C ASP A 242 9.88 9.31 -12.31
N SER A 243 10.53 8.66 -11.33
CA SER A 243 11.41 7.52 -11.57
C SER A 243 10.65 6.22 -11.82
N GLY A 244 9.40 6.13 -11.33
CA GLY A 244 8.64 4.88 -11.33
C GLY A 244 9.19 3.81 -10.39
N ILE A 245 10.12 4.17 -9.48
CA ILE A 245 10.65 3.27 -8.46
C ILE A 245 10.02 3.63 -7.14
N VAL A 246 9.24 2.74 -6.57
CA VAL A 246 8.63 2.91 -5.24
C VAL A 246 9.39 2.08 -4.22
N GLN A 247 9.82 2.74 -3.16
CA GLN A 247 10.37 2.09 -1.97
C GLN A 247 9.27 1.94 -0.94
N LEU A 248 9.04 0.70 -0.52
CA LEU A 248 8.15 0.36 0.58
C LEU A 248 8.98 0.06 1.81
N THR A 249 8.68 0.68 2.95
CA THR A 249 9.39 0.46 4.21
C THR A 249 8.42 0.09 5.32
N TYR A 250 8.89 -0.78 6.22
CA TYR A 250 8.15 -1.20 7.40
C TYR A 250 9.11 -1.38 8.59
N ARG A 251 8.69 -0.91 9.76
CA ARG A 251 9.47 -1.00 11.01
C ARG A 251 8.81 -1.94 12.00
N ASN A 252 9.58 -2.92 12.48
CA ASN A 252 9.09 -3.86 13.47
C ASN A 252 10.23 -4.32 14.39
N THR A 253 9.90 -4.85 15.56
CA THR A 253 10.86 -5.49 16.46
C THR A 253 11.30 -6.87 15.98
N ASP A 254 10.46 -7.54 15.16
CA ASP A 254 10.80 -8.79 14.49
C ASP A 254 11.21 -8.53 13.02
N PRO A 255 12.51 -8.69 12.68
CA PRO A 255 13.01 -8.49 11.33
C PRO A 255 12.49 -9.55 10.34
N VAL A 256 12.17 -10.75 10.81
CA VAL A 256 11.65 -11.82 9.96
C VAL A 256 10.22 -11.51 9.53
N LEU A 257 9.40 -11.08 10.49
CA LEU A 257 8.02 -10.65 10.20
C LEU A 257 8.02 -9.43 9.26
N ALA A 258 8.87 -8.43 9.54
CA ALA A 258 8.97 -7.24 8.70
C ALA A 258 9.31 -7.60 7.24
N THR A 259 10.28 -8.48 7.04
CA THR A 259 10.69 -8.93 5.70
C THR A 259 9.59 -9.75 5.02
N LYS A 260 8.93 -10.66 5.73
CA LYS A 260 7.84 -11.47 5.20
C LYS A 260 6.64 -10.60 4.78
N LEU A 261 6.29 -9.61 5.60
CA LEU A 261 5.17 -8.71 5.28
C LEU A 261 5.44 -7.92 4.00
N LEU A 262 6.62 -7.31 3.85
CA LEU A 262 6.96 -6.58 2.63
C LEU A 262 7.03 -7.49 1.41
N ALA A 263 7.58 -8.68 1.54
CA ALA A 263 7.63 -9.67 0.46
C ALA A 263 6.21 -10.09 0.04
N GLN A 264 5.31 -10.32 1.00
CA GLN A 264 3.93 -10.70 0.73
C GLN A 264 3.16 -9.56 0.05
N ILE A 265 3.25 -8.33 0.56
CA ILE A 265 2.63 -7.15 -0.06
C ILE A 265 3.14 -6.96 -1.49
N SER A 266 4.45 -7.06 -1.71
CA SER A 266 5.06 -6.95 -3.03
C SER A 266 4.54 -8.03 -3.99
N THR A 267 4.44 -9.27 -3.53
CA THR A 267 3.94 -10.40 -4.32
C THR A 267 2.46 -10.21 -4.68
N LEU A 268 1.64 -9.81 -3.72
CA LEU A 268 0.21 -9.56 -3.93
C LEU A 268 -0.02 -8.40 -4.89
N TYR A 269 0.75 -7.33 -4.75
CA TYR A 269 0.68 -6.19 -5.67
C TYR A 269 1.05 -6.60 -7.10
N VAL A 270 2.17 -7.31 -7.30
CA VAL A 270 2.58 -7.78 -8.62
C VAL A 270 1.51 -8.67 -9.24
N ARG A 271 0.95 -9.60 -8.47
CA ARG A 271 -0.14 -10.47 -8.92
C ARG A 271 -1.35 -9.66 -9.34
N GLN A 272 -1.80 -8.72 -8.50
CA GLN A 272 -2.93 -7.84 -8.80
C GLN A 272 -2.68 -6.99 -10.06
N ASN A 273 -1.45 -6.48 -10.23
CA ASN A 273 -1.07 -5.69 -11.41
C ASN A 273 -1.11 -6.54 -12.70
N VAL A 274 -0.62 -7.78 -12.64
CA VAL A 274 -0.69 -8.73 -13.76
C VAL A 274 -2.14 -9.07 -14.09
N ASP A 275 -2.97 -9.36 -13.10
CA ASP A 275 -4.40 -9.68 -13.29
C ASP A 275 -5.14 -8.48 -13.93
N ARG A 276 -4.89 -7.26 -13.45
CA ARG A 276 -5.44 -6.01 -14.00
C ARG A 276 -5.01 -5.81 -15.45
N SER A 277 -3.71 -5.91 -15.73
CA SER A 277 -3.18 -5.74 -17.09
C SER A 277 -3.71 -6.79 -18.06
N SER A 278 -3.85 -8.03 -17.60
CA SER A 278 -4.44 -9.12 -18.38
C SER A 278 -5.92 -8.85 -18.70
N ALA A 279 -6.69 -8.38 -17.72
CA ALA A 279 -8.10 -8.01 -17.92
C ALA A 279 -8.25 -6.83 -18.88
N GLU A 280 -7.41 -5.81 -18.78
CA GLU A 280 -7.37 -4.65 -19.69
C GLU A 280 -7.06 -5.11 -21.13
N ALA A 281 -6.03 -5.97 -21.30
CA ALA A 281 -5.67 -6.52 -22.59
C ALA A 281 -6.80 -7.36 -23.22
N ALA A 282 -7.47 -8.19 -22.41
CA ALA A 282 -8.60 -8.99 -22.85
C ALA A 282 -9.78 -8.12 -23.29
N ASN A 283 -10.08 -7.06 -22.54
CA ASN A 283 -11.15 -6.11 -22.89
C ASN A 283 -10.81 -5.34 -24.18
N SER A 284 -9.56 -4.88 -24.32
CA SER A 284 -9.08 -4.22 -25.54
C SER A 284 -9.18 -5.14 -26.76
N LEU A 285 -8.77 -6.41 -26.60
CA LEU A 285 -8.88 -7.40 -27.67
C LEU A 285 -10.33 -7.66 -28.07
N LYS A 286 -11.23 -7.78 -27.09
CA LYS A 286 -12.67 -7.95 -27.31
C LYS A 286 -13.24 -6.76 -28.08
N PHE A 287 -12.90 -5.53 -27.67
CA PHE A 287 -13.31 -4.30 -28.33
C PHE A 287 -12.85 -4.26 -29.79
N VAL A 288 -11.55 -4.50 -30.04
CA VAL A 288 -10.99 -4.52 -31.40
C VAL A 288 -11.69 -5.57 -32.26
N ARG A 289 -11.91 -6.78 -31.74
CA ARG A 289 -12.63 -7.83 -32.46
C ARG A 289 -14.06 -7.44 -32.84
N GLN A 290 -14.74 -6.68 -31.99
CA GLN A 290 -16.11 -6.20 -32.25
C GLN A 290 -16.12 -5.04 -33.22
N GLN A 291 -15.12 -4.17 -33.24
CA GLN A 291 -15.05 -3.01 -34.10
C GLN A 291 -14.50 -3.33 -35.51
N LEU A 292 -13.63 -4.33 -35.63
CA LEU A 292 -12.98 -4.69 -36.87
C LEU A 292 -13.97 -4.94 -38.04
N PRO A 293 -15.09 -5.68 -37.87
CA PRO A 293 -16.06 -5.88 -38.93
C PRO A 293 -16.72 -4.59 -39.38
N ASN A 294 -17.06 -3.71 -38.40
CA ASN A 294 -17.70 -2.42 -38.69
C ASN A 294 -16.79 -1.50 -39.50
N VAL A 295 -15.51 -1.42 -39.08
CA VAL A 295 -14.51 -0.61 -39.79
C VAL A 295 -14.25 -1.14 -41.20
N ARG A 296 -14.20 -2.48 -41.36
CA ARG A 296 -14.07 -3.11 -42.68
C ARG A 296 -15.26 -2.77 -43.60
N LEU A 297 -16.47 -2.89 -43.07
CA LEU A 297 -17.70 -2.57 -43.84
C LEU A 297 -17.75 -1.09 -44.23
N GLN A 298 -17.34 -0.18 -43.32
CA GLN A 298 -17.24 1.26 -43.63
C GLN A 298 -16.17 1.55 -44.68
N LEU A 299 -15.01 0.88 -44.58
CA LEU A 299 -13.95 1.01 -45.59
C LEU A 299 -14.40 0.51 -46.95
N GLU A 300 -15.11 -0.63 -47.02
CA GLU A 300 -15.64 -1.17 -48.27
C GLU A 300 -16.68 -0.28 -48.85
N GLN A 301 -17.61 0.24 -48.08
CA GLN A 301 -18.62 1.22 -48.53
C GLN A 301 -17.96 2.51 -49.03
N ALA A 302 -16.97 3.04 -48.32
CA ALA A 302 -16.23 4.24 -48.72
C ALA A 302 -15.46 3.99 -50.03
N THR A 303 -14.83 2.81 -50.16
CA THR A 303 -14.10 2.43 -51.38
C THR A 303 -15.05 2.25 -52.58
N GLN A 304 -16.20 1.61 -52.39
CA GLN A 304 -17.22 1.49 -53.44
C GLN A 304 -17.79 2.84 -53.86
N ALA A 305 -18.06 3.73 -52.91
CA ALA A 305 -18.52 5.10 -53.19
C ALA A 305 -17.45 5.90 -53.95
N MET A 306 -16.19 5.78 -53.58
CA MET A 306 -15.06 6.41 -54.29
C MET A 306 -14.91 5.87 -55.73
N ASN A 307 -14.97 4.54 -55.88
CA ASN A 307 -14.90 3.92 -57.22
C ASN A 307 -16.09 4.28 -58.10
N ALA A 308 -17.30 4.41 -57.54
CA ALA A 308 -18.48 4.87 -58.25
C ALA A 308 -18.36 6.33 -58.71
N PHE A 309 -17.82 7.19 -57.82
CA PHE A 309 -17.54 8.58 -58.12
C PHE A 309 -16.48 8.73 -59.22
N GLN A 310 -15.38 8.00 -59.12
CA GLN A 310 -14.30 8.02 -60.13
C GLN A 310 -14.82 7.57 -61.51
N ARG A 311 -15.69 6.56 -61.60
CA ARG A 311 -16.31 6.10 -62.85
C ARG A 311 -17.31 7.11 -63.44
N GLY A 312 -18.03 7.86 -62.59
CA GLY A 312 -19.00 8.87 -63.04
C GLY A 312 -18.38 10.20 -63.41
N ALA A 313 -17.21 10.53 -62.87
CA ALA A 313 -16.64 11.88 -63.01
C ALA A 313 -15.73 12.12 -64.24
N HIS A 314 -15.33 11.10 -64.96
CA HIS A 314 -14.44 11.21 -66.17
C HIS A 314 -13.22 12.14 -65.99
N SER A 315 -12.77 12.37 -64.73
CA SER A 315 -11.74 13.36 -64.40
C SER A 315 -10.72 12.79 -63.46
N VAL A 316 -9.49 12.77 -63.92
CA VAL A 316 -8.31 12.21 -63.18
C VAL A 316 -7.78 13.15 -62.12
N ASP A 317 -8.25 14.38 -61.99
CA ASP A 317 -7.62 15.44 -61.21
C ASP A 317 -8.26 15.72 -59.82
N ILE A 318 -9.35 15.03 -59.49
CA ILE A 318 -10.01 15.19 -58.18
C ILE A 318 -9.36 14.30 -57.09
N SER A 319 -8.40 13.44 -57.47
CA SER A 319 -7.89 12.38 -56.60
C SER A 319 -7.02 12.88 -55.43
N MET A 320 -6.25 13.95 -55.60
CA MET A 320 -5.33 14.41 -54.55
C MET A 320 -6.04 15.18 -53.44
N GLN A 321 -6.97 16.07 -53.73
CA GLN A 321 -7.71 16.82 -52.72
C GLN A 321 -8.70 15.92 -51.96
N THR A 322 -9.36 15.00 -52.65
CA THR A 322 -10.27 14.03 -52.00
C THR A 322 -9.54 13.04 -51.15
N LYS A 323 -8.34 12.58 -51.55
CA LYS A 323 -7.49 11.71 -50.77
C LYS A 323 -7.02 12.39 -49.45
N ALA A 324 -6.57 13.67 -49.55
CA ALA A 324 -6.17 14.43 -48.36
C ALA A 324 -7.32 14.66 -47.36
N LEU A 325 -8.54 14.87 -47.86
CA LEU A 325 -9.73 15.01 -47.02
C LEU A 325 -10.14 13.68 -46.38
N LEU A 326 -10.00 12.56 -47.11
CA LEU A 326 -10.29 11.23 -46.61
C LEU A 326 -9.29 10.81 -45.52
N ASP A 327 -8.00 11.09 -45.75
CA ASP A 327 -6.93 10.81 -44.75
C ASP A 327 -7.20 11.61 -43.45
N GLN A 328 -7.69 12.85 -43.56
CA GLN A 328 -8.07 13.65 -42.39
C GLN A 328 -9.29 13.05 -41.64
N ILE A 329 -10.30 12.55 -42.38
CA ILE A 329 -11.47 11.89 -41.76
C ILE A 329 -11.05 10.61 -41.04
N VAL A 330 -10.22 9.77 -41.65
CA VAL A 330 -9.70 8.55 -41.06
C VAL A 330 -8.91 8.87 -39.79
N ALA A 331 -8.07 9.92 -39.81
CA ALA A 331 -7.32 10.36 -38.63
C ALA A 331 -8.24 10.81 -37.46
N ILE A 332 -9.30 11.58 -37.78
CA ILE A 332 -10.30 12.02 -36.80
C ILE A 332 -11.05 10.81 -36.22
N GLU A 333 -11.44 9.86 -37.07
CA GLU A 333 -12.19 8.68 -36.66
C GLU A 333 -11.34 7.76 -35.72
N THR A 334 -10.07 7.59 -36.06
CA THR A 334 -9.10 6.89 -35.20
C THR A 334 -8.98 7.58 -33.87
N SER A 335 -8.86 8.92 -33.85
CA SER A 335 -8.76 9.69 -32.58
C SER A 335 -10.04 9.60 -31.77
N GLN A 336 -11.21 9.62 -32.38
CA GLN A 336 -12.50 9.43 -31.69
C GLN A 336 -12.60 8.05 -31.04
N GLN A 337 -12.21 6.99 -31.75
CA GLN A 337 -12.22 5.63 -31.21
C GLN A 337 -11.31 5.50 -29.99
N GLN A 338 -10.13 6.12 -30.03
CA GLN A 338 -9.21 6.15 -28.89
C GLN A 338 -9.80 6.88 -27.67
N LEU A 339 -10.43 8.03 -27.89
CA LEU A 339 -11.09 8.78 -26.81
C LEU A 339 -12.31 8.04 -26.24
N HIS A 340 -13.06 7.31 -27.07
CA HIS A 340 -14.16 6.47 -26.60
C HIS A 340 -13.66 5.30 -25.73
N MET A 341 -12.51 4.69 -26.07
CA MET A 341 -11.88 3.68 -25.22
C MET A 341 -11.50 4.25 -23.84
N GLN A 342 -10.86 5.44 -23.84
CA GLN A 342 -10.51 6.11 -22.58
C GLN A 342 -11.75 6.51 -21.77
N MET A 343 -12.83 6.92 -22.42
CA MET A 343 -14.08 7.24 -21.76
C MET A 343 -14.74 6.01 -21.14
N SER A 344 -14.68 4.86 -21.81
CA SER A 344 -15.15 3.58 -21.28
C SER A 344 -14.37 3.11 -20.06
N ASP A 345 -13.05 3.34 -20.06
CA ASP A 345 -12.19 3.06 -18.91
C ASP A 345 -12.52 3.97 -17.72
N LEU A 346 -12.69 5.26 -17.98
CA LEU A 346 -13.09 6.22 -16.93
C LEU A 346 -14.49 5.92 -16.36
N GLN A 347 -15.43 5.39 -17.15
CA GLN A 347 -16.76 5.00 -16.66
C GLN A 347 -16.73 3.88 -15.64
N GLN A 348 -15.68 3.04 -15.64
CA GLN A 348 -15.54 1.98 -14.66
C GLN A 348 -15.07 2.50 -13.28
N HIS A 349 -14.43 3.67 -13.27
CA HIS A 349 -13.79 4.21 -12.07
C HIS A 349 -14.40 5.51 -11.55
N PHE A 350 -15.11 6.25 -12.39
CA PHE A 350 -15.64 7.58 -12.07
C PHE A 350 -17.06 7.78 -12.53
N THR A 351 -17.79 8.64 -11.82
CA THR A 351 -19.15 9.05 -12.22
C THR A 351 -19.09 10.03 -13.40
N PRO A 352 -20.18 10.16 -14.21
CA PRO A 352 -20.25 11.09 -15.33
C PRO A 352 -20.04 12.57 -14.96
N GLU A 353 -20.19 12.92 -13.68
CA GLU A 353 -19.99 14.28 -13.17
C GLU A 353 -18.50 14.64 -12.95
N HIS A 354 -17.61 13.67 -13.00
CA HIS A 354 -16.18 13.89 -12.78
C HIS A 354 -15.57 14.82 -13.83
N PRO A 355 -14.70 15.78 -13.45
CA PRO A 355 -14.10 16.74 -14.39
C PRO A 355 -13.38 16.10 -15.57
N ALA A 356 -12.66 15.00 -15.35
CA ALA A 356 -11.97 14.26 -16.41
C ALA A 356 -12.93 13.65 -17.43
N TYR A 357 -14.09 13.13 -16.98
CA TYR A 357 -15.11 12.60 -17.87
C TYR A 357 -15.71 13.71 -18.74
N LYS A 358 -16.05 14.87 -18.16
CA LYS A 358 -16.58 16.04 -18.88
C LYS A 358 -15.57 16.60 -19.89
N ALA A 359 -14.28 16.65 -19.54
CA ALA A 359 -13.23 17.08 -20.46
C ALA A 359 -13.13 16.16 -21.70
N LEU A 360 -13.16 14.85 -21.47
CA LEU A 360 -13.09 13.86 -22.55
C LEU A 360 -14.33 13.90 -23.46
N ALA A 361 -15.52 14.06 -22.88
CA ALA A 361 -16.77 14.23 -23.61
C ALA A 361 -16.75 15.50 -24.49
N GLN A 362 -16.19 16.60 -24.01
CA GLN A 362 -15.99 17.81 -24.78
C GLN A 362 -15.03 17.61 -25.98
N GLN A 363 -13.93 16.87 -25.77
CA GLN A 363 -12.98 16.56 -26.86
C GLN A 363 -13.63 15.72 -27.95
N ILE A 364 -14.42 14.70 -27.57
CA ILE A 364 -15.18 13.89 -28.50
C ILE A 364 -16.14 14.78 -29.31
N GLY A 365 -16.91 15.66 -28.66
CA GLY A 365 -17.82 16.58 -29.30
C GLY A 365 -17.13 17.56 -30.29
N GLN A 366 -15.92 18.03 -29.96
CA GLN A 366 -15.13 18.86 -30.86
C GLN A 366 -14.67 18.11 -32.11
N LEU A 367 -14.26 16.86 -31.97
CA LEU A 367 -13.88 16.01 -33.09
C LEU A 367 -15.09 15.66 -33.98
N GLU A 368 -16.27 15.44 -33.41
CA GLU A 368 -17.53 15.25 -34.14
C GLU A 368 -17.92 16.49 -34.96
N ALA A 369 -17.82 17.66 -34.32
CA ALA A 369 -18.07 18.91 -35.04
C ALA A 369 -17.09 19.12 -36.20
N LYS A 370 -15.81 18.82 -36.00
CA LYS A 370 -14.76 18.90 -37.02
C LYS A 370 -14.99 17.90 -38.15
N ARG A 371 -15.40 16.67 -37.85
CA ARG A 371 -15.80 15.66 -38.81
C ARG A 371 -17.00 16.15 -39.67
N GLY A 372 -18.05 16.68 -39.03
CA GLY A 372 -19.22 17.20 -39.71
C GLY A 372 -18.92 18.36 -40.66
N THR A 373 -17.90 19.19 -40.35
CA THR A 373 -17.46 20.27 -41.28
C THR A 373 -16.69 19.72 -42.50
N LEU A 374 -15.89 18.65 -42.29
CA LEU A 374 -15.19 17.98 -43.39
C LEU A 374 -16.15 17.22 -44.31
N ASP A 375 -17.14 16.53 -43.77
CA ASP A 375 -18.19 15.84 -44.52
C ASP A 375 -18.99 16.81 -45.38
N LYS A 376 -19.32 18.01 -44.86
CA LYS A 376 -19.96 19.08 -45.61
C LYS A 376 -19.08 19.59 -46.77
N LYS A 377 -17.75 19.72 -46.53
CA LYS A 377 -16.81 20.13 -47.57
C LYS A 377 -16.70 19.08 -48.70
N ILE A 378 -16.74 17.81 -48.37
CA ILE A 378 -16.78 16.71 -49.35
C ILE A 378 -18.12 16.73 -50.13
N GLY A 379 -19.23 16.98 -49.42
CA GLY A 379 -20.56 17.09 -50.02
C GLY A 379 -20.73 18.32 -50.95
N LEU A 380 -20.04 19.43 -50.62
CA LEU A 380 -20.06 20.67 -51.46
C LEU A 380 -19.18 20.56 -52.70
N ASN A 381 -18.16 19.72 -52.72
CA ASN A 381 -17.30 19.44 -53.86
C ASN A 381 -17.90 18.39 -54.83
N ARG A 382 -19.16 17.97 -54.64
CA ARG A 382 -19.90 17.12 -55.59
C ARG A 382 -20.62 17.98 -56.59
N PRO A 383 -20.16 18.09 -57.84
CA PRO A 383 -21.00 18.61 -58.90
C PRO A 383 -22.06 17.55 -59.25
N GLY A 384 -23.29 17.74 -58.81
CA GLY A 384 -24.45 17.07 -59.39
C GLY A 384 -25.09 15.92 -58.60
N PHE A 385 -25.29 16.04 -57.28
CA PHE A 385 -26.27 15.19 -56.60
C PHE A 385 -27.31 16.05 -55.88
N ARG A 386 -28.18 16.68 -56.64
CA ARG A 386 -29.50 17.03 -56.16
C ARG A 386 -30.42 15.87 -56.53
N GLY A 387 -30.98 15.25 -55.57
CA GLY A 387 -32.16 14.41 -55.73
C GLY A 387 -31.93 12.93 -55.43
N GLY A 388 -32.50 12.50 -54.37
CA GLY A 388 -32.68 11.10 -54.04
C GLY A 388 -32.77 10.92 -52.52
N CYS A 389 -33.88 11.40 -51.95
CA CYS A 389 -34.43 10.84 -50.71
C CYS A 389 -34.64 9.34 -50.83
N LEU A 390 -34.63 8.73 -49.69
CA LEU A 390 -35.45 7.57 -49.31
C LEU A 390 -34.68 6.31 -48.93
N VAL A 391 -34.93 6.11 -47.72
CA VAL A 391 -35.26 5.00 -46.84
C VAL A 391 -34.09 4.46 -46.06
#